data_a0492d7fd1a3a162ad7f2e3d3564ca7f
#
_entry.id   a0492d7fd1a3a162ad7f2e3d3564ca7f
#
_cell.length_a   1.000
_cell.length_b   1.000
_cell.length_c   1.000
_cell.angle_alpha   90.00
_cell.angle_beta   90.00
_cell.angle_gamma   90.00
#
_symmetry.space_group_name_H-M   'P 1'
#
loop_
_entity.id
_entity.type
_entity.pdbx_description
1 polymer ?
#
loop_
_entity_poly.entity_id
_entity_poly.type
_entity_poly.pdbx_seq_one_letter_code
_entity_poly.pdbx_strand_id
1 'polypeptide(L)'
;MRKISAISAVCILMLSGCLSEDSRSYLTEEQAFTNSQNLYINSVAFLYGYIGGSSESQGLQGTCRGVYDYNTMTTDEALIPIRGGDWYDGGLWENMYQHKWTEDDATLYQTWKYLYKMVMLCNQSLSDLEKYAHLATVEEIGQWTA
;
A
#
# COMPACT_ATOMS: atom_id res chain seq x y z
N MET A 1 -42.01 17.89 -32.92
CA MET A 1 -40.67 18.40 -32.51
C MET A 1 -40.60 18.91 -31.06
N ARG A 2 -41.60 19.62 -30.49
CA ARG A 2 -41.59 20.16 -29.12
C ARG A 2 -41.53 19.06 -27.99
N LYS A 3 -42.05 17.84 -28.19
CA LYS A 3 -42.07 16.76 -27.19
C LYS A 3 -40.70 16.07 -27.02
N ILE A 4 -39.92 16.00 -28.10
CA ILE A 4 -38.57 15.42 -28.06
C ILE A 4 -37.60 16.32 -27.31
N SER A 5 -37.69 17.62 -27.46
CA SER A 5 -36.86 18.58 -26.71
C SER A 5 -37.10 18.56 -25.19
N ALA A 6 -38.33 18.28 -24.74
CA ALA A 6 -38.65 18.22 -23.32
C ALA A 6 -38.06 16.93 -22.67
N ILE A 7 -38.10 15.79 -23.38
CA ILE A 7 -37.52 14.53 -22.89
C ILE A 7 -35.99 14.61 -22.83
N SER A 8 -35.35 15.25 -23.82
CA SER A 8 -33.90 15.47 -23.80
C SER A 8 -33.45 16.37 -22.65
N ALA A 9 -34.20 17.43 -22.31
CA ALA A 9 -33.91 18.31 -21.19
C ALA A 9 -34.05 17.60 -19.82
N VAL A 10 -35.04 16.72 -19.66
CA VAL A 10 -35.24 15.92 -18.45
C VAL A 10 -34.13 14.90 -18.25
N CYS A 11 -33.65 14.24 -19.32
CA CYS A 11 -32.50 13.32 -19.24
C CYS A 11 -31.20 14.01 -18.83
N ILE A 12 -30.96 15.23 -19.28
CA ILE A 12 -29.76 16.03 -18.90
C ILE A 12 -29.80 16.43 -17.42
N LEU A 13 -30.97 16.74 -16.88
CA LEU A 13 -31.14 17.09 -15.47
C LEU A 13 -30.96 15.88 -14.52
N MET A 14 -31.23 14.66 -15.00
CA MET A 14 -31.04 13.43 -14.22
C MET A 14 -29.57 12.99 -14.13
N LEU A 15 -28.71 13.47 -15.03
CA LEU A 15 -27.27 13.14 -15.03
C LEU A 15 -26.45 14.03 -14.09
N SER A 16 -26.99 15.14 -13.58
CA SER A 16 -26.28 16.05 -12.67
C SER A 16 -26.31 15.62 -11.19
N GLY A 17 -27.12 14.61 -10.84
CA GLY A 17 -27.28 14.16 -9.45
C GLY A 17 -26.15 13.25 -8.90
N CYS A 18 -25.23 12.78 -9.75
CA CYS A 18 -24.18 11.85 -9.34
C CYS A 18 -22.80 12.52 -9.12
N LEU A 19 -22.70 13.85 -9.16
CA LEU A 19 -21.43 14.57 -9.09
C LEU A 19 -21.15 15.22 -7.73
N SER A 20 -22.04 15.10 -6.75
CA SER A 20 -21.76 15.55 -5.39
C SER A 20 -21.40 14.35 -4.53
N GLU A 21 -20.12 14.10 -4.34
CA GLU A 21 -19.63 13.20 -3.31
C GLU A 21 -19.99 13.76 -1.94
N ASP A 22 -20.85 13.04 -1.18
CA ASP A 22 -21.12 13.40 0.21
C ASP A 22 -19.92 12.92 1.06
N SER A 23 -18.99 13.82 1.32
CA SER A 23 -17.74 13.57 2.06
C SER A 23 -17.91 13.22 3.54
N ARG A 24 -19.13 12.87 4.00
CA ARG A 24 -19.39 12.54 5.41
C ARG A 24 -18.74 11.24 5.88
N SER A 25 -18.32 10.38 4.96
CA SER A 25 -17.72 9.09 5.27
C SER A 25 -16.21 9.03 5.02
N TYR A 26 -15.65 10.03 4.36
CA TYR A 26 -14.21 10.05 3.99
C TYR A 26 -13.62 11.41 4.32
N LEU A 27 -12.40 11.41 4.86
CA LEU A 27 -11.60 12.62 4.98
C LEU A 27 -11.23 13.10 3.57
N THR A 28 -11.49 14.38 3.27
CA THR A 28 -10.96 14.98 2.04
C THR A 28 -9.46 15.17 2.19
N GLU A 29 -8.77 15.31 1.06
CA GLU A 29 -7.33 15.55 1.05
C GLU A 29 -6.97 16.82 1.85
N GLU A 30 -7.77 17.91 1.72
CA GLU A 30 -7.58 19.13 2.49
C GLU A 30 -7.79 18.95 3.99
N GLN A 31 -8.62 18.00 4.41
CA GLN A 31 -8.82 17.66 5.81
C GLN A 31 -7.68 16.81 6.39
N ALA A 32 -7.03 16.01 5.54
CA ALA A 32 -5.89 15.16 5.94
C ALA A 32 -4.61 15.98 6.12
N PHE A 33 -4.42 17.05 5.34
CA PHE A 33 -3.21 17.88 5.34
C PHE A 33 -3.51 19.29 5.84
N THR A 34 -3.62 19.47 7.15
CA THR A 34 -3.99 20.76 7.78
C THR A 34 -2.83 21.47 8.47
N ASN A 35 -1.76 20.77 8.78
CA ASN A 35 -0.57 21.29 9.47
C ASN A 35 0.64 20.36 9.26
N SER A 36 1.84 20.77 9.71
CA SER A 36 3.07 20.00 9.50
C SER A 36 3.02 18.62 10.15
N GLN A 37 2.42 18.50 11.33
CA GLN A 37 2.31 17.22 12.02
C GLN A 37 1.43 16.23 11.26
N ASN A 38 0.29 16.68 10.72
CA ASN A 38 -0.58 15.85 9.90
C ASN A 38 0.10 15.46 8.58
N LEU A 39 0.84 16.39 7.98
CA LEU A 39 1.65 16.11 6.79
C LEU A 39 2.69 15.01 7.09
N TYR A 40 3.43 15.13 8.20
CA TYR A 40 4.40 14.12 8.62
C TYR A 40 3.74 12.75 8.85
N ILE A 41 2.64 12.71 9.62
CA ILE A 41 1.97 11.44 9.95
C ILE A 41 1.45 10.74 8.70
N ASN A 42 0.80 11.46 7.80
CA ASN A 42 0.14 10.89 6.64
C ASN A 42 1.09 10.59 5.47
N SER A 43 2.24 11.28 5.39
CA SER A 43 3.20 11.06 4.31
C SER A 43 4.42 10.25 4.74
N VAL A 44 4.94 10.44 5.96
CA VAL A 44 6.21 9.83 6.39
C VAL A 44 6.00 8.70 7.38
N ALA A 45 5.36 9.00 8.52
CA ALA A 45 5.20 8.01 9.60
C ALA A 45 4.39 6.78 9.15
N PHE A 46 3.42 6.98 8.29
CA PHE A 46 2.64 5.92 7.66
C PHE A 46 3.52 4.91 6.89
N LEU A 47 4.59 5.36 6.19
CA LEU A 47 5.50 4.47 5.48
C LEU A 47 6.25 3.53 6.42
N TYR A 48 6.69 4.03 7.58
CA TYR A 48 7.31 3.19 8.61
C TYR A 48 6.34 2.12 9.15
N GLY A 49 5.08 2.49 9.37
CA GLY A 49 4.03 1.54 9.73
C GLY A 49 3.82 0.46 8.66
N TYR A 50 3.83 0.86 7.40
CA TYR A 50 3.70 -0.08 6.28
C TYR A 50 4.91 -1.03 6.16
N ILE A 51 6.14 -0.52 6.31
CA ILE A 51 7.37 -1.32 6.33
C ILE A 51 7.34 -2.34 7.48
N GLY A 52 6.83 -1.97 8.64
CA GLY A 52 6.67 -2.85 9.78
C GLY A 52 5.63 -3.97 9.59
N GLY A 53 4.77 -3.90 8.57
CA GLY A 53 3.75 -4.91 8.28
C GLY A 53 2.51 -4.81 9.17
N SER A 54 2.31 -3.71 9.89
CA SER A 54 1.19 -3.56 10.82
C SER A 54 -0.19 -3.59 10.15
N SER A 55 -0.27 -3.15 8.90
CA SER A 55 -1.53 -3.06 8.15
C SER A 55 -1.72 -4.12 7.09
N GLU A 56 -0.65 -4.79 6.63
CA GLU A 56 -0.69 -5.68 5.48
C GLU A 56 -0.10 -7.08 5.74
N SER A 57 0.17 -7.46 6.92
CA SER A 57 0.75 -8.76 7.29
C SER A 57 2.09 -9.16 6.63
N GLN A 58 2.48 -8.50 5.56
CA GLN A 58 3.69 -8.86 4.80
C GLN A 58 4.97 -8.21 5.33
N GLY A 59 5.02 -6.95 5.66
CA GLY A 59 6.19 -6.23 6.18
C GLY A 59 7.55 -6.69 5.65
N LEU A 60 8.58 -5.89 5.85
CA LEU A 60 9.96 -6.33 5.58
C LEU A 60 10.51 -7.24 6.68
N GLN A 61 10.06 -7.03 7.90
CA GLN A 61 10.52 -7.76 9.09
C GLN A 61 9.33 -8.20 9.94
N GLY A 62 9.41 -9.36 10.53
CA GLY A 62 8.53 -9.78 11.61
C GLY A 62 7.18 -10.37 11.22
N THR A 63 6.84 -10.45 9.95
CA THR A 63 5.67 -11.22 9.50
C THR A 63 6.12 -12.42 8.69
N CYS A 64 5.50 -13.57 8.92
CA CYS A 64 5.86 -14.77 8.19
C CYS A 64 5.56 -14.67 6.69
N ARG A 65 6.38 -15.31 5.89
CA ARG A 65 6.23 -15.42 4.43
C ARG A 65 6.43 -14.09 3.68
N GLY A 66 7.22 -13.18 4.24
CA GLY A 66 7.61 -11.93 3.60
C GLY A 66 9.03 -11.92 3.07
N VAL A 67 9.54 -10.72 2.80
CA VAL A 67 10.89 -10.50 2.24
C VAL A 67 11.98 -11.11 3.12
N TYR A 68 11.85 -10.99 4.44
CA TYR A 68 12.82 -11.56 5.38
C TYR A 68 12.91 -13.08 5.27
N ASP A 69 11.76 -13.76 5.23
CA ASP A 69 11.71 -15.21 5.11
C ASP A 69 12.30 -15.70 3.78
N TYR A 70 11.99 -15.01 2.67
CA TYR A 70 12.61 -15.35 1.39
C TYR A 70 14.12 -15.19 1.43
N ASN A 71 14.62 -14.09 1.98
CA ASN A 71 16.06 -13.86 2.07
C ASN A 71 16.75 -14.89 2.97
N THR A 72 16.12 -15.30 4.07
CA THR A 72 16.71 -16.25 5.03
C THR A 72 16.58 -17.70 4.55
N MET A 73 15.40 -18.10 4.08
CA MET A 73 15.11 -19.49 3.72
C MET A 73 15.70 -19.91 2.36
N THR A 74 16.07 -18.94 1.52
CA THR A 74 16.73 -19.22 0.23
C THR A 74 18.25 -19.30 0.35
N THR A 75 18.79 -19.15 1.55
CA THR A 75 20.22 -19.22 1.83
C THR A 75 20.53 -20.46 2.71
N ASP A 76 21.78 -20.61 3.10
CA ASP A 76 22.24 -21.62 4.04
C ASP A 76 22.16 -21.18 5.52
N GLU A 77 21.56 -20.00 5.79
CA GLU A 77 21.43 -19.48 7.15
C GLU A 77 20.41 -20.22 7.99
N ALA A 78 19.30 -20.68 7.39
CA ALA A 78 18.24 -21.37 8.11
C ALA A 78 17.52 -22.40 7.24
N LEU A 79 17.04 -23.43 7.89
CA LEU A 79 16.20 -24.49 7.32
C LEU A 79 15.04 -24.78 8.25
N ILE A 80 13.83 -24.85 7.72
CA ILE A 80 12.65 -25.34 8.43
C ILE A 80 12.41 -26.78 8.03
N PRO A 81 12.78 -27.76 8.88
CA PRO A 81 12.62 -29.19 8.58
C PRO A 81 11.14 -29.60 8.71
N ILE A 82 10.71 -30.49 7.86
CA ILE A 82 9.41 -31.15 7.98
C ILE A 82 9.45 -32.08 9.22
N ARG A 83 8.53 -31.88 10.15
CA ARG A 83 8.37 -32.67 11.36
C ARG A 83 6.98 -33.33 11.39
N GLY A 84 6.84 -34.47 10.78
CA GLY A 84 5.53 -35.09 10.60
C GLY A 84 4.61 -34.26 9.71
N GLY A 85 3.52 -33.77 10.25
CA GLY A 85 2.63 -32.81 9.55
C GLY A 85 2.90 -31.33 9.85
N ASP A 86 3.77 -31.03 10.85
CA ASP A 86 4.07 -29.67 11.27
C ASP A 86 5.03 -28.99 10.29
N TRP A 87 4.78 -27.72 10.02
CA TRP A 87 5.61 -26.86 9.17
C TRP A 87 5.73 -27.31 7.71
N TYR A 88 4.86 -28.22 7.27
CA TYR A 88 4.86 -28.64 5.88
C TYR A 88 4.40 -27.51 4.96
N ASP A 89 3.33 -26.81 5.31
CA ASP A 89 2.78 -25.65 4.58
C ASP A 89 2.74 -25.85 3.06
N GLY A 90 2.32 -27.06 2.60
CA GLY A 90 2.33 -27.39 1.18
C GLY A 90 3.72 -27.53 0.55
N GLY A 91 4.77 -27.66 1.37
CA GLY A 91 6.16 -27.72 0.90
C GLY A 91 6.80 -26.35 0.70
N LEU A 92 6.15 -25.26 1.16
CA LEU A 92 6.61 -23.88 0.96
C LEU A 92 8.06 -23.68 1.39
N TRP A 93 8.39 -24.06 2.62
CA TRP A 93 9.72 -23.83 3.20
C TRP A 93 10.80 -24.69 2.53
N GLU A 94 10.47 -25.92 2.22
CA GLU A 94 11.38 -26.81 1.49
C GLU A 94 11.62 -26.30 0.06
N ASN A 95 10.58 -25.83 -0.63
CA ASN A 95 10.70 -25.26 -1.95
C ASN A 95 11.53 -23.96 -1.95
N MET A 96 11.40 -23.13 -0.92
CA MET A 96 12.26 -21.95 -0.74
C MET A 96 13.72 -22.35 -0.61
N TYR A 97 14.03 -23.27 0.29
CA TYR A 97 15.40 -23.76 0.50
C TYR A 97 16.01 -24.41 -0.76
N GLN A 98 15.20 -25.16 -1.50
CA GLN A 98 15.63 -25.85 -2.71
C GLN A 98 15.57 -24.98 -3.96
N HIS A 99 15.19 -23.70 -3.85
CA HIS A 99 15.01 -22.77 -4.96
C HIS A 99 14.01 -23.29 -6.03
N LYS A 100 12.92 -23.92 -5.59
CA LYS A 100 11.91 -24.54 -6.44
C LYS A 100 10.59 -23.76 -6.52
N TRP A 101 10.59 -22.50 -6.19
CA TRP A 101 9.42 -21.64 -6.42
C TRP A 101 9.15 -21.45 -7.90
N THR A 102 7.90 -21.18 -8.22
CA THR A 102 7.43 -20.88 -9.58
C THR A 102 6.68 -19.55 -9.59
N GLU A 103 6.33 -19.10 -10.79
CA GLU A 103 5.50 -17.90 -10.99
C GLU A 103 4.09 -18.01 -10.37
N ASP A 104 3.62 -19.24 -10.13
CA ASP A 104 2.32 -19.52 -9.50
C ASP A 104 2.39 -19.49 -7.96
N ASP A 105 3.55 -19.26 -7.36
CA ASP A 105 3.71 -19.20 -5.91
C ASP A 105 2.98 -17.96 -5.35
N ALA A 106 1.88 -18.22 -4.63
CA ALA A 106 1.04 -17.16 -4.07
C ALA A 106 1.79 -16.27 -3.08
N THR A 107 2.74 -16.81 -2.33
CA THR A 107 3.53 -16.07 -1.33
C THR A 107 4.54 -15.16 -2.03
N LEU A 108 5.20 -15.65 -3.06
CA LEU A 108 6.09 -14.84 -3.90
C LEU A 108 5.32 -13.69 -4.55
N TYR A 109 4.14 -13.97 -5.10
CA TYR A 109 3.27 -12.96 -5.70
C TYR A 109 2.84 -11.89 -4.69
N GLN A 110 2.45 -12.27 -3.47
CA GLN A 110 2.08 -11.31 -2.42
C GLN A 110 3.27 -10.45 -1.99
N THR A 111 4.47 -11.04 -1.88
CA THR A 111 5.70 -10.31 -1.58
C THR A 111 6.03 -9.29 -2.68
N TRP A 112 5.91 -9.69 -3.94
CA TRP A 112 6.06 -8.79 -5.08
C TRP A 112 5.08 -7.62 -5.03
N LYS A 113 3.80 -7.90 -4.83
CA LYS A 113 2.76 -6.86 -4.67
C LYS A 113 3.08 -5.89 -3.53
N TYR A 114 3.52 -6.42 -2.39
CA TYR A 114 3.89 -5.62 -1.23
C TYR A 114 5.02 -4.64 -1.57
N LEU A 115 6.08 -5.11 -2.22
CA LEU A 115 7.22 -4.27 -2.59
C LEU A 115 6.82 -3.17 -3.59
N TYR A 116 6.04 -3.50 -4.62
CA TYR A 116 5.58 -2.50 -5.58
C TYR A 116 4.57 -1.52 -4.99
N LYS A 117 3.72 -1.97 -4.07
CA LYS A 117 2.84 -1.06 -3.33
C LYS A 117 3.68 -0.11 -2.46
N MET A 118 4.77 -0.58 -1.85
CA MET A 118 5.70 0.28 -1.10
C MET A 118 6.31 1.37 -1.99
N VAL A 119 6.78 1.02 -3.18
CA VAL A 119 7.30 2.00 -4.15
C VAL A 119 6.22 3.03 -4.52
N MET A 120 5.00 2.58 -4.77
CA MET A 120 3.87 3.48 -5.07
C MET A 120 3.58 4.45 -3.91
N LEU A 121 3.57 3.94 -2.67
CA LEU A 121 3.33 4.76 -1.48
C LEU A 121 4.45 5.78 -1.22
N CYS A 122 5.70 5.42 -1.47
CA CYS A 122 6.82 6.37 -1.41
C CYS A 122 6.68 7.49 -2.46
N ASN A 123 6.32 7.14 -3.68
CA ASN A 123 6.09 8.14 -4.73
C ASN A 123 4.92 9.07 -4.38
N GLN A 124 3.82 8.53 -3.82
CA GLN A 124 2.71 9.33 -3.35
C GLN A 124 3.15 10.27 -2.22
N SER A 125 3.88 9.75 -1.23
CA SER A 125 4.44 10.55 -0.13
C SER A 125 5.28 11.72 -0.63
N LEU A 126 6.19 11.50 -1.57
CA LEU A 126 7.01 12.56 -2.16
C LEU A 126 6.14 13.62 -2.85
N SER A 127 5.12 13.21 -3.59
CA SER A 127 4.16 14.12 -4.22
C SER A 127 3.38 14.95 -3.20
N ASP A 128 2.94 14.33 -2.10
CA ASP A 128 2.21 15.02 -1.03
C ASP A 128 3.11 16.02 -0.30
N LEU A 129 4.36 15.64 0.00
CA LEU A 129 5.36 16.53 0.61
C LEU A 129 5.67 17.73 -0.27
N GLU A 130 5.75 17.56 -1.59
CA GLU A 130 5.91 18.66 -2.54
C GLU A 130 4.68 19.58 -2.57
N LYS A 131 3.49 18.99 -2.72
CA LYS A 131 2.21 19.72 -2.84
C LYS A 131 1.90 20.54 -1.59
N TYR A 132 2.16 19.99 -0.42
CA TYR A 132 1.86 20.59 0.89
C TYR A 132 3.09 21.14 1.62
N ALA A 133 4.20 21.39 0.90
CA ALA A 133 5.44 21.92 1.48
C ALA A 133 5.26 23.21 2.29
N HIS A 134 4.24 24.01 1.95
CA HIS A 134 3.91 25.27 2.65
C HIS A 134 3.42 25.08 4.11
N LEU A 135 3.07 23.85 4.51
CA LEU A 135 2.62 23.50 5.86
C LEU A 135 3.78 23.22 6.84
N ALA A 136 5.01 23.09 6.34
CA ALA A 136 6.18 22.74 7.11
C ALA A 136 7.35 23.69 6.80
N THR A 137 8.40 23.62 7.61
CA THR A 137 9.63 24.36 7.34
C THR A 137 10.46 23.70 6.24
N VAL A 138 11.33 24.47 5.60
CA VAL A 138 12.25 23.94 4.57
C VAL A 138 13.14 22.82 5.12
N GLU A 139 13.55 22.94 6.40
CA GLU A 139 14.37 21.94 7.07
C GLU A 139 13.58 20.63 7.27
N GLU A 140 12.33 20.69 7.76
CA GLU A 140 11.46 19.54 7.94
C GLU A 140 11.22 18.82 6.60
N ILE A 141 10.85 19.55 5.55
CA ILE A 141 10.66 18.97 4.20
C ILE A 141 11.96 18.30 3.71
N GLY A 142 13.11 18.95 3.88
CA GLY A 142 14.40 18.38 3.51
C GLY A 142 14.72 17.07 4.24
N GLN A 143 14.37 16.96 5.53
CA GLN A 143 14.53 15.73 6.31
C GLN A 143 13.56 14.63 5.90
N TRP A 144 12.32 14.99 5.55
CA TRP A 144 11.27 14.01 5.21
C TRP A 144 11.38 13.46 3.79
N THR A 145 12.08 14.16 2.90
CA THR A 145 12.32 13.74 1.51
C THR A 145 13.63 12.98 1.32
N ALA A 146 14.49 12.94 2.31
CA ALA A 146 15.77 12.23 2.30
C ALA A 146 15.60 10.72 2.54
#